data_d9f053debfdcceba111cab0b96bcbab6
#
_entry.id   d9f053debfdcceba111cab0b96bcbab6
#
_cell.length_a   1.000
_cell.length_b   1.000
_cell.length_c   1.000
_cell.angle_alpha   90.00
_cell.angle_beta   90.00
_cell.angle_gamma   90.00
#
_symmetry.space_group_name_H-M   'P 1'
#
loop_
_entity.id
_entity.type
_entity.pdbx_description
1 polymer ?
#
loop_
_entity_poly.entity_id
_entity_poly.type
_entity_poly.pdbx_seq_one_letter_code
_entity_poly.pdbx_strand_id
1 'polypeptide(L)'
;MQVFIMVAGVFTGAHVWRETAARLAAAGGEAHAVPLTGVDPARPAPPDGVGLETHIEDVIAAIDAVDVTSGREIVLVGHDYGIHPVLGAADRRAERIARVVYLDCGMPQNGVPALAAVPDQELRAELAERARRGERGGVLAPPALDAEWERWGSTAGLGETELKRLTSSATPQPLGTLLQPLRLSGSVAAVPVTGVLCTENGAGIASVQRLVDFGDPALAVLAGPRVTFFELPTGHWPMLSCPAALADVLLRAATGAGHRLRAPGDDAPPAHLRPFPWDLPELPRDRRGPVDLYVPDGEGPRPAVVFVHGGPVPAGARPRPREWPTLVGYARLAATEGLVGATVEHRLHDIADYERAAADVASGVEQVRADPRVDGDRIALWFFSGGGLLTTDWLAEPPAWLRCLAAAYPVLAPLPAWGMAGSRFHPVRAVAQAGDLPVVLLRAGLETPEIATTVEEFVTAAEARAARLELVDVPHGHHGFETVDAPEKTRPAMRRALRTVVTHLTA
;
A
#
# COMPACT_ATOMS: atom_id res chain seq x y z
N MET A 1 7.06 15.07 -33.39
CA MET A 1 6.12 13.91 -33.49
C MET A 1 6.45 12.93 -32.38
N GLN A 2 5.45 12.45 -31.63
CA GLN A 2 5.66 11.52 -30.53
C GLN A 2 5.73 10.07 -31.03
N VAL A 3 6.69 9.31 -30.51
CA VAL A 3 6.87 7.89 -30.75
C VAL A 3 6.71 7.14 -29.44
N PHE A 4 5.66 6.36 -29.33
CA PHE A 4 5.36 5.57 -28.15
C PHE A 4 5.95 4.16 -28.29
N ILE A 5 6.84 3.79 -27.37
CA ILE A 5 7.38 2.43 -27.26
C ILE A 5 6.75 1.80 -26.03
N MET A 6 5.92 0.77 -26.23
CA MET A 6 5.05 0.21 -25.19
C MET A 6 5.46 -1.22 -24.85
N VAL A 7 5.60 -1.50 -23.56
CA VAL A 7 6.04 -2.80 -23.04
C VAL A 7 4.96 -3.35 -22.12
N ALA A 8 4.53 -4.59 -22.37
CA ALA A 8 3.46 -5.25 -21.65
C ALA A 8 3.93 -5.85 -20.31
N GLY A 9 2.98 -6.16 -19.45
CA GLY A 9 3.18 -6.80 -18.15
C GLY A 9 3.37 -8.31 -18.23
N VAL A 10 3.34 -8.95 -17.03
CA VAL A 10 3.51 -10.41 -16.91
C VAL A 10 2.49 -11.16 -17.75
N PHE A 11 2.90 -12.26 -18.39
CA PHE A 11 2.11 -13.15 -19.26
C PHE A 11 1.52 -12.52 -20.51
N THR A 12 1.72 -11.23 -20.73
CA THR A 12 1.13 -10.50 -21.85
C THR A 12 2.22 -10.03 -22.83
N GLY A 13 1.89 -10.03 -24.11
CA GLY A 13 2.81 -9.64 -25.17
C GLY A 13 2.38 -8.37 -25.91
N ALA A 14 3.08 -8.07 -27.01
CA ALA A 14 2.81 -6.88 -27.83
C ALA A 14 1.35 -6.77 -28.34
N HIS A 15 0.66 -7.89 -28.46
CA HIS A 15 -0.73 -7.95 -28.97
C HIS A 15 -1.75 -7.19 -28.13
N VAL A 16 -1.54 -7.02 -26.80
CA VAL A 16 -2.49 -6.31 -25.93
C VAL A 16 -2.59 -4.82 -26.24
N TRP A 17 -1.56 -4.26 -26.87
CA TRP A 17 -1.48 -2.84 -27.22
C TRP A 17 -2.16 -2.47 -28.54
N ARG A 18 -2.69 -3.44 -29.31
CA ARG A 18 -3.17 -3.23 -30.68
C ARG A 18 -4.16 -2.08 -30.81
N GLU A 19 -5.15 -2.01 -29.94
CA GLU A 19 -6.18 -0.99 -30.01
C GLU A 19 -5.66 0.39 -29.57
N THR A 20 -4.87 0.43 -28.50
CA THR A 20 -4.20 1.65 -28.04
C THR A 20 -3.27 2.20 -29.11
N ALA A 21 -2.46 1.34 -29.75
CA ALA A 21 -1.54 1.73 -30.81
C ALA A 21 -2.28 2.31 -32.03
N ALA A 22 -3.39 1.67 -32.45
CA ALA A 22 -4.20 2.17 -33.55
C ALA A 22 -4.77 3.56 -33.26
N ARG A 23 -5.20 3.84 -32.02
CA ARG A 23 -5.70 5.16 -31.60
C ARG A 23 -4.62 6.22 -31.53
N LEU A 24 -3.43 5.88 -31.01
CA LEU A 24 -2.27 6.76 -31.01
C LEU A 24 -1.85 7.15 -32.45
N ALA A 25 -1.86 6.18 -33.35
CA ALA A 25 -1.58 6.41 -34.77
C ALA A 25 -2.65 7.29 -35.45
N ALA A 26 -3.92 7.07 -35.15
CA ALA A 26 -5.02 7.92 -35.66
C ALA A 26 -4.93 9.37 -35.16
N ALA A 27 -4.33 9.60 -33.99
CA ALA A 27 -4.06 10.93 -33.45
C ALA A 27 -2.74 11.58 -33.96
N GLY A 28 -2.04 10.93 -34.91
CA GLY A 28 -0.81 11.45 -35.51
C GLY A 28 0.48 11.08 -34.76
N GLY A 29 0.42 10.20 -33.77
CA GLY A 29 1.58 9.59 -33.13
C GLY A 29 2.07 8.35 -33.88
N GLU A 30 3.25 7.89 -33.51
CA GLU A 30 3.80 6.59 -33.93
C GLU A 30 3.82 5.67 -32.71
N ALA A 31 3.41 4.41 -32.83
CA ALA A 31 3.26 3.51 -31.69
C ALA A 31 3.82 2.12 -31.99
N HIS A 32 4.74 1.67 -31.14
CA HIS A 32 5.45 0.39 -31.25
C HIS A 32 5.27 -0.42 -29.97
N ALA A 33 4.60 -1.55 -30.06
CA ALA A 33 4.55 -2.53 -28.99
C ALA A 33 5.78 -3.45 -29.10
N VAL A 34 6.59 -3.54 -28.06
CA VAL A 34 7.84 -4.32 -28.07
C VAL A 34 7.52 -5.80 -27.86
N PRO A 35 7.90 -6.68 -28.81
CA PRO A 35 7.82 -8.11 -28.59
C PRO A 35 8.99 -8.55 -27.71
N LEU A 36 8.72 -9.00 -26.49
CA LEU A 36 9.74 -9.46 -25.55
C LEU A 36 10.16 -10.91 -25.83
N THR A 37 11.47 -11.16 -25.80
CA THR A 37 12.06 -12.48 -26.00
C THR A 37 11.56 -13.49 -24.95
N GLY A 38 11.10 -14.66 -25.39
CA GLY A 38 10.58 -15.73 -24.55
C GLY A 38 9.16 -15.50 -24.03
N VAL A 39 8.54 -14.34 -24.32
CA VAL A 39 7.13 -14.02 -24.04
C VAL A 39 6.36 -13.93 -25.35
N ASP A 40 6.87 -13.21 -26.34
CA ASP A 40 6.24 -13.14 -27.66
C ASP A 40 6.52 -14.40 -28.46
N PRO A 41 5.51 -15.07 -29.05
CA PRO A 41 5.70 -16.28 -29.87
C PRO A 41 6.65 -16.10 -31.03
N ALA A 42 6.78 -14.88 -31.57
CA ALA A 42 7.71 -14.57 -32.65
C ALA A 42 9.17 -14.45 -32.17
N ARG A 43 9.40 -14.42 -30.86
CA ARG A 43 10.74 -14.32 -30.25
C ARG A 43 10.96 -15.40 -29.18
N PRO A 44 11.16 -16.65 -29.56
CA PRO A 44 11.32 -17.76 -28.62
C PRO A 44 12.55 -17.57 -27.73
N ALA A 45 12.49 -18.15 -26.54
CA ALA A 45 13.59 -18.11 -25.57
C ALA A 45 14.82 -18.82 -26.10
N PRO A 46 16.04 -18.25 -25.99
CA PRO A 46 17.29 -18.92 -26.29
C PRO A 46 17.59 -20.04 -25.27
N PRO A 47 18.46 -21.02 -25.61
CA PRO A 47 18.82 -22.14 -24.74
C PRO A 47 19.36 -21.71 -23.36
N ASP A 48 20.09 -20.61 -23.30
CA ASP A 48 20.69 -20.07 -22.06
C ASP A 48 19.69 -19.40 -21.13
N GLY A 49 18.42 -19.38 -21.52
CA GLY A 49 17.34 -18.77 -20.75
C GLY A 49 17.18 -17.26 -21.01
N VAL A 50 16.16 -16.69 -20.34
CA VAL A 50 15.79 -15.28 -20.48
C VAL A 50 15.77 -14.64 -19.10
N GLY A 51 16.48 -13.52 -18.96
CA GLY A 51 16.46 -12.68 -17.77
C GLY A 51 15.94 -11.27 -18.07
N LEU A 52 15.90 -10.42 -17.03
CA LEU A 52 15.52 -9.02 -17.18
C LEU A 52 16.46 -8.30 -18.18
N GLU A 53 17.74 -8.63 -18.16
CA GLU A 53 18.71 -8.03 -19.08
C GLU A 53 18.35 -8.27 -20.55
N THR A 54 17.88 -9.48 -20.90
CA THR A 54 17.40 -9.80 -22.26
C THR A 54 16.26 -8.86 -22.68
N HIS A 55 15.29 -8.63 -21.79
CA HIS A 55 14.18 -7.73 -22.08
C HIS A 55 14.59 -6.25 -22.13
N ILE A 56 15.60 -5.84 -21.34
CA ILE A 56 16.19 -4.51 -21.45
C ILE A 56 16.80 -4.30 -22.85
N GLU A 57 17.54 -5.27 -23.37
CA GLU A 57 18.11 -5.19 -24.71
C GLU A 57 17.03 -5.18 -25.81
N ASP A 58 15.90 -5.90 -25.63
CA ASP A 58 14.77 -5.82 -26.56
C ASP A 58 14.20 -4.38 -26.64
N VAL A 59 14.08 -3.70 -25.49
CA VAL A 59 13.59 -2.31 -25.44
C VAL A 59 14.63 -1.35 -26.02
N ILE A 60 15.92 -1.54 -25.72
CA ILE A 60 17.02 -0.74 -26.31
C ILE A 60 17.00 -0.84 -27.83
N ALA A 61 16.85 -2.03 -28.39
CA ALA A 61 16.77 -2.21 -29.83
C ALA A 61 15.60 -1.43 -30.45
N ALA A 62 14.43 -1.40 -29.77
CA ALA A 62 13.30 -0.59 -30.21
C ALA A 62 13.57 0.91 -30.12
N ILE A 63 14.25 1.40 -29.07
CA ILE A 63 14.68 2.79 -28.94
C ILE A 63 15.66 3.17 -30.03
N ASP A 64 16.65 2.33 -30.27
CA ASP A 64 17.74 2.60 -31.24
C ASP A 64 17.24 2.59 -32.68
N ALA A 65 16.14 1.89 -32.99
CA ALA A 65 15.49 1.90 -34.29
C ALA A 65 14.77 3.24 -34.61
N VAL A 66 14.48 4.09 -33.63
CA VAL A 66 13.81 5.38 -33.86
C VAL A 66 14.84 6.43 -34.32
N ASP A 67 14.60 7.05 -35.46
CA ASP A 67 15.38 8.22 -35.89
C ASP A 67 14.93 9.48 -35.18
N VAL A 68 15.71 9.93 -34.19
CA VAL A 68 15.43 11.15 -33.42
C VAL A 68 15.87 12.44 -34.09
N THR A 69 16.66 12.37 -35.18
CA THR A 69 17.17 13.55 -35.90
C THR A 69 16.06 14.32 -36.61
N SER A 70 14.89 13.69 -36.81
CA SER A 70 13.69 14.25 -37.43
C SER A 70 12.77 15.02 -36.46
N GLY A 71 13.22 15.35 -35.23
CA GLY A 71 12.40 16.00 -34.21
C GLY A 71 11.35 15.05 -33.59
N ARG A 72 11.64 13.76 -33.59
CA ARG A 72 10.83 12.72 -32.91
C ARG A 72 11.19 12.66 -31.43
N GLU A 73 10.17 12.55 -30.57
CA GLU A 73 10.29 12.43 -29.13
C GLU A 73 9.85 11.03 -28.70
N ILE A 74 10.72 10.31 -28.04
CA ILE A 74 10.42 8.95 -27.57
C ILE A 74 9.75 9.00 -26.19
N VAL A 75 8.56 8.41 -26.10
CA VAL A 75 7.81 8.17 -24.86
C VAL A 75 7.81 6.65 -24.61
N LEU A 76 8.45 6.24 -23.54
CA LEU A 76 8.42 4.84 -23.10
C LEU A 76 7.23 4.59 -22.20
N VAL A 77 6.50 3.50 -22.43
CA VAL A 77 5.36 3.10 -21.59
C VAL A 77 5.61 1.69 -21.08
N GLY A 78 5.72 1.54 -19.77
CA GLY A 78 5.84 0.24 -19.12
C GLY A 78 4.59 -0.07 -18.29
N HIS A 79 3.93 -1.18 -18.60
CA HIS A 79 2.82 -1.69 -17.82
C HIS A 79 3.30 -2.81 -16.91
N ASP A 80 2.91 -2.77 -15.61
CA ASP A 80 3.24 -3.81 -14.64
C ASP A 80 4.74 -4.18 -14.68
N TYR A 81 5.09 -5.45 -14.88
CA TYR A 81 6.47 -5.92 -15.08
C TYR A 81 7.22 -5.12 -16.15
N GLY A 82 6.52 -4.72 -17.24
CA GLY A 82 7.12 -4.01 -18.37
C GLY A 82 7.85 -2.72 -18.00
N ILE A 83 7.58 -2.16 -16.84
CA ILE A 83 8.32 -0.98 -16.36
C ILE A 83 9.78 -1.28 -16.01
N HIS A 84 10.12 -2.53 -15.63
CA HIS A 84 11.49 -2.90 -15.27
C HIS A 84 12.43 -2.86 -16.48
N PRO A 85 12.13 -3.53 -17.62
CA PRO A 85 12.96 -3.39 -18.82
C PRO A 85 12.92 -1.97 -19.40
N VAL A 86 11.78 -1.26 -19.31
CA VAL A 86 11.68 0.14 -19.72
C VAL A 86 12.66 1.03 -18.95
N LEU A 87 12.71 0.92 -17.61
CA LEU A 87 13.64 1.70 -16.81
C LEU A 87 15.11 1.36 -17.08
N GLY A 88 15.43 0.06 -17.22
CA GLY A 88 16.78 -0.34 -17.55
C GLY A 88 17.24 0.20 -18.89
N ALA A 89 16.37 0.22 -19.89
CA ALA A 89 16.63 0.80 -21.20
C ALA A 89 16.72 2.34 -21.16
N ALA A 90 15.77 2.99 -20.44
CA ALA A 90 15.79 4.44 -20.27
C ALA A 90 17.04 4.94 -19.54
N ASP A 91 17.55 4.18 -18.58
CA ASP A 91 18.79 4.52 -17.86
C ASP A 91 20.02 4.51 -18.78
N ARG A 92 20.02 3.61 -19.80
CA ARG A 92 21.12 3.47 -20.78
C ARG A 92 20.99 4.37 -22.00
N ARG A 93 19.83 4.99 -22.21
CA ARG A 93 19.51 5.86 -23.35
C ARG A 93 18.78 7.13 -22.89
N ALA A 94 19.10 7.64 -21.70
CA ALA A 94 18.37 8.73 -21.05
C ALA A 94 18.25 9.98 -21.93
N GLU A 95 19.29 10.27 -22.72
CA GLU A 95 19.37 11.42 -23.62
C GLU A 95 18.41 11.30 -24.83
N ARG A 96 17.89 10.11 -25.13
CA ARG A 96 16.95 9.87 -26.22
C ARG A 96 15.49 9.89 -25.78
N ILE A 97 15.21 9.85 -24.46
CA ILE A 97 13.89 9.64 -23.89
C ILE A 97 13.30 10.97 -23.42
N ALA A 98 12.19 11.34 -24.02
CA ALA A 98 11.43 12.53 -23.61
C ALA A 98 10.63 12.28 -22.31
N ARG A 99 10.13 11.05 -22.09
CA ARG A 99 9.31 10.69 -20.94
C ARG A 99 9.21 9.19 -20.72
N VAL A 100 9.11 8.78 -19.46
CA VAL A 100 8.72 7.42 -19.06
C VAL A 100 7.32 7.46 -18.45
N VAL A 101 6.44 6.56 -18.89
CA VAL A 101 5.09 6.37 -18.35
C VAL A 101 5.05 5.04 -17.60
N TYR A 102 4.71 5.13 -16.32
CA TYR A 102 4.43 4.00 -15.43
C TYR A 102 2.93 3.72 -15.50
N LEU A 103 2.54 2.63 -16.11
CA LEU A 103 1.13 2.28 -16.26
C LEU A 103 0.76 1.20 -15.24
N ASP A 104 -0.03 1.60 -14.27
CA ASP A 104 -0.55 0.77 -13.17
C ASP A 104 0.51 -0.09 -12.48
N CYS A 105 1.62 0.54 -12.13
CA CYS A 105 2.73 -0.09 -11.44
C CYS A 105 3.42 0.88 -10.49
N GLY A 106 4.11 0.33 -9.49
CA GLY A 106 4.98 1.09 -8.60
C GLY A 106 6.26 1.56 -9.30
N MET A 107 7.06 2.35 -8.60
CA MET A 107 8.37 2.80 -9.08
C MET A 107 9.44 1.79 -8.65
N PRO A 108 10.02 0.98 -9.58
CA PRO A 108 11.05 0.01 -9.25
C PRO A 108 12.29 0.67 -8.67
N GLN A 109 12.87 0.05 -7.66
CA GLN A 109 14.08 0.51 -7.02
C GLN A 109 15.33 -0.20 -7.56
N ASN A 110 16.45 0.51 -7.60
CA ASN A 110 17.73 -0.07 -7.98
C ASN A 110 18.10 -1.24 -7.06
N GLY A 111 18.48 -2.37 -7.64
CA GLY A 111 18.86 -3.59 -6.93
C GLY A 111 17.68 -4.49 -6.53
N VAL A 112 16.44 -4.07 -6.77
CA VAL A 112 15.23 -4.83 -6.43
C VAL A 112 14.73 -5.59 -7.66
N PRO A 113 14.41 -6.91 -7.54
CA PRO A 113 13.83 -7.68 -8.64
C PRO A 113 12.32 -7.38 -8.80
N ALA A 114 11.78 -7.60 -10.00
CA ALA A 114 10.36 -7.43 -10.30
C ALA A 114 9.44 -8.29 -9.42
N LEU A 115 9.94 -9.41 -8.92
CA LEU A 115 9.22 -10.25 -7.96
C LEU A 115 8.66 -9.47 -6.76
N ALA A 116 9.34 -8.41 -6.32
CA ALA A 116 8.88 -7.59 -5.19
C ALA A 116 7.54 -6.88 -5.46
N ALA A 117 7.18 -6.68 -6.73
CA ALA A 117 5.93 -6.04 -7.14
C ALA A 117 4.76 -7.02 -7.37
N VAL A 118 4.98 -8.34 -7.29
CA VAL A 118 3.90 -9.34 -7.42
C VAL A 118 2.90 -9.15 -6.28
N PRO A 119 1.60 -8.88 -6.58
CA PRO A 119 0.63 -8.51 -5.54
C PRO A 119 0.35 -9.65 -4.54
N ASP A 120 0.16 -10.87 -5.03
CA ASP A 120 -0.13 -12.05 -4.22
C ASP A 120 1.07 -12.44 -3.36
N GLN A 121 0.92 -12.35 -2.03
CA GLN A 121 2.01 -12.60 -1.08
C GLN A 121 2.45 -14.06 -1.02
N GLU A 122 1.52 -15.01 -1.14
CA GLU A 122 1.84 -16.43 -1.10
C GLU A 122 2.65 -16.82 -2.34
N LEU A 123 2.21 -16.37 -3.51
CA LEU A 123 2.94 -16.57 -4.76
C LEU A 123 4.32 -15.91 -4.72
N ARG A 124 4.41 -14.70 -4.21
CA ARG A 124 5.70 -13.99 -4.03
C ARG A 124 6.65 -14.77 -3.14
N ALA A 125 6.15 -15.32 -2.01
CA ALA A 125 6.94 -16.14 -1.10
C ALA A 125 7.38 -17.46 -1.75
N GLU A 126 6.50 -18.13 -2.48
CA GLU A 126 6.80 -19.35 -3.23
C GLU A 126 7.91 -19.10 -4.27
N LEU A 127 7.78 -18.07 -5.09
CA LEU A 127 8.77 -17.73 -6.11
C LEU A 127 10.12 -17.31 -5.49
N ALA A 128 10.09 -16.61 -4.35
CA ALA A 128 11.29 -16.27 -3.60
C ALA A 128 12.01 -17.52 -3.05
N GLU A 129 11.25 -18.54 -2.60
CA GLU A 129 11.82 -19.81 -2.15
C GLU A 129 12.42 -20.61 -3.30
N ARG A 130 11.75 -20.67 -4.46
CA ARG A 130 12.32 -21.27 -5.68
C ARG A 130 13.64 -20.60 -6.07
N ALA A 131 13.70 -19.27 -6.00
CA ALA A 131 14.92 -18.51 -6.26
C ALA A 131 16.05 -18.87 -5.29
N ARG A 132 15.75 -19.03 -3.98
CA ARG A 132 16.74 -19.44 -2.95
C ARG A 132 17.29 -20.83 -3.18
N ARG A 133 16.49 -21.76 -3.72
CA ARG A 133 16.92 -23.10 -4.12
C ARG A 133 17.74 -23.12 -5.41
N GLY A 134 17.99 -21.96 -6.03
CA GLY A 134 18.73 -21.86 -7.29
C GLY A 134 17.89 -22.15 -8.53
N GLU A 135 16.59 -22.31 -8.42
CA GLU A 135 15.64 -22.55 -9.49
C GLU A 135 15.34 -21.24 -10.25
N ARG A 136 16.36 -20.68 -10.88
CA ARG A 136 16.24 -19.41 -11.64
C ARG A 136 15.86 -19.60 -13.10
N GLY A 137 15.97 -20.83 -13.60
CA GLY A 137 15.53 -21.23 -14.94
C GLY A 137 14.06 -21.64 -14.97
N GLY A 138 13.56 -21.87 -16.18
CA GLY A 138 12.17 -22.27 -16.39
C GLY A 138 11.21 -21.09 -16.59
N VAL A 139 9.94 -21.44 -16.63
CA VAL A 139 8.85 -20.50 -16.90
C VAL A 139 7.79 -20.57 -15.80
N LEU A 140 7.13 -19.46 -15.56
CA LEU A 140 5.92 -19.38 -14.76
C LEU A 140 4.73 -19.52 -15.73
N ALA A 141 3.86 -20.49 -15.46
CA ALA A 141 2.66 -20.67 -16.25
C ALA A 141 1.68 -19.51 -16.06
N PRO A 142 1.02 -19.04 -17.13
CA PRO A 142 -0.01 -18.01 -16.99
C PRO A 142 -1.24 -18.57 -16.27
N PRO A 143 -2.13 -17.70 -15.73
CA PRO A 143 -3.43 -18.10 -15.23
C PRO A 143 -4.20 -18.91 -16.28
N ALA A 144 -4.71 -20.07 -15.89
CA ALA A 144 -5.49 -20.95 -16.75
C ALA A 144 -6.99 -20.65 -16.70
N LEU A 145 -7.44 -20.07 -15.59
CA LEU A 145 -8.82 -19.69 -15.35
C LEU A 145 -8.96 -18.18 -15.22
N ASP A 146 -10.07 -17.65 -15.68
CA ASP A 146 -10.35 -16.22 -15.64
C ASP A 146 -10.26 -15.63 -14.22
N ALA A 147 -10.72 -16.38 -13.20
CA ALA A 147 -10.65 -15.94 -11.81
C ALA A 147 -9.24 -15.90 -11.20
N GLU A 148 -8.26 -16.56 -11.82
CA GLU A 148 -6.87 -16.57 -11.32
C GLU A 148 -6.13 -15.26 -11.62
N TRP A 149 -6.65 -14.46 -12.56
CA TRP A 149 -6.05 -13.16 -12.90
C TRP A 149 -6.10 -12.15 -11.75
N GLU A 150 -7.11 -12.25 -10.86
CA GLU A 150 -7.21 -11.38 -9.68
C GLU A 150 -5.99 -11.47 -8.74
N ARG A 151 -5.20 -12.54 -8.82
CA ARG A 151 -3.93 -12.65 -8.09
C ARG A 151 -2.82 -11.75 -8.65
N TRP A 152 -3.00 -11.25 -9.88
CA TRP A 152 -2.04 -10.42 -10.59
C TRP A 152 -2.50 -8.97 -10.71
N GLY A 153 -3.76 -8.71 -10.50
CA GLY A 153 -4.38 -7.39 -10.51
C GLY A 153 -5.88 -7.47 -10.72
N SER A 154 -6.57 -6.39 -10.43
CA SER A 154 -8.02 -6.32 -10.58
C SER A 154 -8.46 -6.45 -12.04
N THR A 155 -9.39 -7.35 -12.32
CA THR A 155 -10.01 -7.53 -13.64
C THR A 155 -11.18 -6.57 -13.89
N ALA A 156 -11.44 -5.63 -12.99
CA ALA A 156 -12.51 -4.64 -13.13
C ALA A 156 -12.43 -3.90 -14.48
N GLY A 157 -13.60 -3.69 -15.09
CA GLY A 157 -13.70 -3.07 -16.41
C GLY A 157 -13.46 -4.01 -17.60
N LEU A 158 -12.96 -5.25 -17.39
CA LEU A 158 -12.91 -6.27 -18.44
C LEU A 158 -14.28 -6.93 -18.59
N GLY A 159 -14.83 -6.94 -19.82
CA GLY A 159 -15.96 -7.78 -20.15
C GLY A 159 -15.55 -9.26 -20.30
N GLU A 160 -16.53 -10.14 -20.37
CA GLU A 160 -16.28 -11.60 -20.55
C GLU A 160 -15.42 -11.89 -21.78
N THR A 161 -15.60 -11.14 -22.86
CA THR A 161 -14.84 -11.29 -24.11
C THR A 161 -13.38 -10.90 -23.94
N GLU A 162 -13.13 -9.76 -23.28
CA GLU A 162 -11.78 -9.25 -23.01
C GLU A 162 -11.03 -10.17 -22.04
N LEU A 163 -11.69 -10.66 -21.00
CA LEU A 163 -11.11 -11.58 -20.02
C LEU A 163 -10.76 -12.94 -20.65
N LYS A 164 -11.65 -13.51 -21.47
CA LYS A 164 -11.35 -14.72 -22.26
C LYS A 164 -10.20 -14.51 -23.22
N ARG A 165 -10.12 -13.34 -23.85
CA ARG A 165 -9.00 -13.00 -24.75
C ARG A 165 -7.69 -12.88 -23.97
N LEU A 166 -7.72 -12.22 -22.79
CA LEU A 166 -6.55 -12.15 -21.90
C LEU A 166 -6.04 -13.56 -21.55
N THR A 167 -6.91 -14.44 -21.07
CA THR A 167 -6.56 -15.82 -20.71
C THR A 167 -6.06 -16.63 -21.91
N SER A 168 -6.75 -16.57 -23.05
CA SER A 168 -6.41 -17.40 -24.23
C SER A 168 -5.14 -16.95 -24.97
N SER A 169 -4.73 -15.69 -24.82
CA SER A 169 -3.53 -15.13 -25.44
C SER A 169 -2.35 -15.00 -24.47
N ALA A 170 -2.52 -15.41 -23.22
CA ALA A 170 -1.46 -15.38 -22.23
C ALA A 170 -0.35 -16.36 -22.54
N THR A 171 0.88 -15.95 -22.27
CA THR A 171 2.09 -16.73 -22.56
C THR A 171 2.88 -16.95 -21.28
N PRO A 172 3.64 -18.09 -21.18
CA PRO A 172 4.49 -18.30 -20.01
C PRO A 172 5.52 -17.18 -19.84
N GLN A 173 5.75 -16.79 -18.58
CA GLN A 173 6.75 -15.79 -18.23
C GLN A 173 8.07 -16.45 -17.85
N PRO A 174 9.20 -16.12 -18.49
CA PRO A 174 10.50 -16.63 -18.07
C PRO A 174 10.80 -16.19 -16.63
N LEU A 175 11.06 -17.15 -15.74
CA LEU A 175 11.21 -16.86 -14.31
C LEU A 175 12.40 -15.94 -14.01
N GLY A 176 13.49 -16.06 -14.78
CA GLY A 176 14.66 -15.20 -14.65
C GLY A 176 14.36 -13.70 -14.78
N THR A 177 13.30 -13.33 -15.52
CA THR A 177 12.89 -11.94 -15.72
C THR A 177 12.32 -11.31 -14.44
N LEU A 178 11.65 -12.11 -13.61
CA LEU A 178 11.10 -11.66 -12.32
C LEU A 178 12.15 -11.71 -11.20
N LEU A 179 13.15 -12.57 -11.29
CA LEU A 179 14.13 -12.81 -10.23
C LEU A 179 15.42 -11.99 -10.37
N GLN A 180 15.73 -11.52 -11.56
CA GLN A 180 16.94 -10.74 -11.79
C GLN A 180 16.74 -9.31 -11.28
N PRO A 181 17.62 -8.81 -10.37
CA PRO A 181 17.53 -7.44 -9.87
C PRO A 181 17.75 -6.40 -10.96
N LEU A 182 16.93 -5.36 -10.98
CA LEU A 182 17.13 -4.19 -11.85
C LEU A 182 18.41 -3.44 -11.44
N ARG A 183 19.22 -3.09 -12.44
CA ARG A 183 20.47 -2.33 -12.24
C ARG A 183 20.39 -0.99 -12.98
N LEU A 184 20.42 0.11 -12.20
CA LEU A 184 20.35 1.49 -12.69
C LEU A 184 21.64 2.23 -12.33
N SER A 185 22.15 3.02 -13.27
CA SER A 185 23.27 3.94 -13.05
C SER A 185 22.80 5.23 -12.37
N GLY A 186 21.51 5.55 -12.50
CA GLY A 186 20.89 6.79 -12.04
C GLY A 186 20.64 7.83 -13.14
N SER A 187 21.05 7.56 -14.37
CA SER A 187 20.87 8.47 -15.51
C SER A 187 19.38 8.74 -15.80
N VAL A 188 18.53 7.74 -15.58
CA VAL A 188 17.06 7.87 -15.76
C VAL A 188 16.41 8.88 -14.83
N ALA A 189 17.06 9.26 -13.72
CA ALA A 189 16.51 10.25 -12.77
C ALA A 189 16.31 11.65 -13.38
N ALA A 190 16.99 11.94 -14.49
CA ALA A 190 16.81 13.19 -15.23
C ALA A 190 15.59 13.19 -16.16
N VAL A 191 15.05 12.00 -16.51
CA VAL A 191 13.94 11.85 -17.46
C VAL A 191 12.61 12.19 -16.79
N PRO A 192 11.73 13.00 -17.43
CA PRO A 192 10.38 13.25 -16.93
C PRO A 192 9.55 11.97 -16.83
N VAL A 193 8.69 11.91 -15.81
CA VAL A 193 7.90 10.70 -15.47
C VAL A 193 6.41 11.04 -15.42
N THR A 194 5.57 10.10 -15.85
CA THR A 194 4.14 10.12 -15.60
C THR A 194 3.67 8.79 -15.03
N GLY A 195 2.98 8.83 -13.89
CA GLY A 195 2.22 7.70 -13.36
C GLY A 195 0.79 7.69 -13.91
N VAL A 196 0.33 6.56 -14.43
CA VAL A 196 -1.08 6.34 -14.79
C VAL A 196 -1.62 5.26 -13.88
N LEU A 197 -2.52 5.65 -12.99
CA LEU A 197 -3.05 4.82 -11.91
C LEU A 197 -4.42 4.29 -12.29
N CYS A 198 -4.65 2.99 -12.13
CA CYS A 198 -5.94 2.35 -12.35
C CYS A 198 -6.69 2.29 -11.02
N THR A 199 -7.73 3.12 -10.84
CA THR A 199 -8.33 3.32 -9.52
C THR A 199 -9.10 2.11 -9.00
N GLU A 200 -9.60 1.26 -9.90
CA GLU A 200 -10.25 0.00 -9.52
C GLU A 200 -9.24 -1.15 -9.27
N ASN A 201 -7.93 -0.87 -9.39
CA ASN A 201 -6.84 -1.72 -8.91
C ASN A 201 -6.23 -1.21 -7.59
N GLY A 202 -6.90 -0.28 -6.91
CA GLY A 202 -6.57 0.16 -5.54
C GLY A 202 -5.60 1.35 -5.44
N ALA A 203 -5.03 1.84 -6.54
CA ALA A 203 -4.12 2.98 -6.54
C ALA A 203 -4.76 4.24 -7.14
N GLY A 204 -4.67 5.37 -6.43
CA GLY A 204 -5.15 6.66 -6.91
C GLY A 204 -4.22 7.79 -6.48
N ILE A 205 -4.38 8.98 -7.08
CA ILE A 205 -3.57 10.18 -6.78
C ILE A 205 -3.63 10.51 -5.29
N ALA A 206 -4.81 10.40 -4.69
CA ALA A 206 -4.98 10.68 -3.25
C ALA A 206 -4.18 9.68 -2.37
N SER A 207 -4.09 8.40 -2.74
CA SER A 207 -3.30 7.41 -2.00
C SER A 207 -1.81 7.65 -2.16
N VAL A 208 -1.34 8.00 -3.37
CA VAL A 208 0.06 8.36 -3.61
C VAL A 208 0.43 9.66 -2.88
N GLN A 209 -0.47 10.67 -2.85
CA GLN A 209 -0.25 11.89 -2.07
C GLN A 209 -0.07 11.57 -0.57
N ARG A 210 -0.90 10.69 0.00
CA ARG A 210 -0.72 10.27 1.40
C ARG A 210 0.64 9.63 1.67
N LEU A 211 1.17 8.82 0.72
CA LEU A 211 2.52 8.25 0.86
C LEU A 211 3.61 9.33 0.88
N VAL A 212 3.48 10.36 0.03
CA VAL A 212 4.40 11.52 0.05
C VAL A 212 4.26 12.30 1.36
N ASP A 213 3.04 12.47 1.83
CA ASP A 213 2.71 13.20 3.07
C ASP A 213 3.33 12.54 4.32
N PHE A 214 3.67 11.24 4.29
CA PHE A 214 4.42 10.59 5.38
C PHE A 214 5.86 11.09 5.52
N GLY A 215 6.35 11.92 4.59
CA GLY A 215 7.65 12.56 4.69
C GLY A 215 8.85 11.61 4.53
N ASP A 216 8.65 10.44 3.90
CA ASP A 216 9.76 9.57 3.53
C ASP A 216 10.57 10.22 2.40
N PRO A 217 11.88 10.49 2.60
CA PRO A 217 12.72 11.10 1.56
C PRO A 217 12.76 10.28 0.25
N ALA A 218 12.61 8.96 0.31
CA ALA A 218 12.57 8.10 -0.89
C ALA A 218 11.32 8.35 -1.74
N LEU A 219 10.21 8.78 -1.13
CA LEU A 219 8.95 9.07 -1.81
C LEU A 219 8.82 10.55 -2.21
N ALA A 220 9.66 11.44 -1.69
CA ALA A 220 9.63 12.86 -2.02
C ALA A 220 9.84 13.10 -3.53
N VAL A 221 10.53 12.21 -4.23
CA VAL A 221 10.72 12.27 -5.70
C VAL A 221 9.39 12.29 -6.46
N LEU A 222 8.32 11.67 -5.91
CA LEU A 222 6.99 11.62 -6.54
C LEU A 222 6.32 13.00 -6.61
N ALA A 223 6.67 13.93 -5.71
CA ALA A 223 6.25 15.33 -5.77
C ALA A 223 7.21 16.23 -6.55
N GLY A 224 8.18 15.66 -7.25
CA GLY A 224 9.16 16.38 -8.04
C GLY A 224 8.54 17.13 -9.24
N PRO A 225 9.17 18.22 -9.71
CA PRO A 225 8.60 19.08 -10.76
C PRO A 225 8.45 18.39 -12.12
N ARG A 226 9.09 17.25 -12.33
CA ARG A 226 9.05 16.46 -13.57
C ARG A 226 8.13 15.25 -13.49
N VAL A 227 7.41 15.09 -12.37
CA VAL A 227 6.50 13.96 -12.14
C VAL A 227 5.05 14.43 -12.26
N THR A 228 4.25 13.71 -13.01
CA THR A 228 2.81 13.97 -13.18
C THR A 228 2.02 12.67 -13.04
N PHE A 229 0.72 12.77 -12.78
CA PHE A 229 -0.15 11.62 -12.59
C PHE A 229 -1.45 11.78 -13.35
N PHE A 230 -2.02 10.64 -13.76
CA PHE A 230 -3.38 10.48 -14.25
C PHE A 230 -4.05 9.32 -13.53
N GLU A 231 -5.37 9.34 -13.52
CA GLU A 231 -6.21 8.22 -13.08
C GLU A 231 -7.06 7.71 -14.23
N LEU A 232 -7.26 6.38 -14.26
CA LEU A 232 -8.21 5.70 -15.11
C LEU A 232 -9.15 4.87 -14.21
N PRO A 233 -10.48 5.04 -14.32
CA PRO A 233 -11.45 4.28 -13.54
C PRO A 233 -11.63 2.88 -14.15
N THR A 234 -10.66 2.02 -13.92
CA THR A 234 -10.57 0.65 -14.44
C THR A 234 -9.61 -0.19 -13.59
N GLY A 235 -9.61 -1.51 -13.82
CA GLY A 235 -8.66 -2.45 -13.26
C GLY A 235 -7.30 -2.45 -13.96
N HIS A 236 -6.52 -3.50 -13.71
CA HIS A 236 -5.10 -3.59 -14.04
C HIS A 236 -4.76 -3.58 -15.55
N TRP A 237 -5.69 -3.88 -16.44
CA TRP A 237 -5.45 -3.99 -17.89
C TRP A 237 -6.16 -2.91 -18.71
N PRO A 238 -5.81 -1.60 -18.56
CA PRO A 238 -6.47 -0.49 -19.25
C PRO A 238 -6.35 -0.55 -20.77
N MET A 239 -5.33 -1.22 -21.32
CA MET A 239 -5.17 -1.43 -22.75
C MET A 239 -6.24 -2.37 -23.35
N LEU A 240 -6.94 -3.13 -22.49
CA LEU A 240 -8.05 -4.01 -22.88
C LEU A 240 -9.40 -3.43 -22.48
N SER A 241 -9.53 -2.88 -21.27
CA SER A 241 -10.80 -2.37 -20.73
C SER A 241 -11.17 -0.99 -21.25
N CYS A 242 -10.20 -0.08 -21.44
CA CYS A 242 -10.46 1.29 -21.87
C CYS A 242 -9.37 1.87 -22.81
N PRO A 243 -9.06 1.21 -23.94
CA PRO A 243 -7.94 1.59 -24.83
C PRO A 243 -8.05 3.01 -25.38
N ALA A 244 -9.27 3.57 -25.52
CA ALA A 244 -9.48 4.94 -25.96
C ALA A 244 -9.04 5.95 -24.90
N ALA A 245 -9.52 5.80 -23.67
CA ALA A 245 -9.15 6.67 -22.55
C ALA A 245 -7.64 6.57 -22.27
N LEU A 246 -7.06 5.36 -22.36
CA LEU A 246 -5.62 5.17 -22.22
C LEU A 246 -4.84 5.92 -23.30
N ALA A 247 -5.24 5.84 -24.57
CA ALA A 247 -4.56 6.57 -25.65
C ALA A 247 -4.60 8.09 -25.42
N ASP A 248 -5.75 8.64 -25.01
CA ASP A 248 -5.89 10.07 -24.68
C ASP A 248 -4.99 10.49 -23.52
N VAL A 249 -4.89 9.65 -22.46
CA VAL A 249 -3.99 9.89 -21.34
C VAL A 249 -2.53 9.86 -21.80
N LEU A 250 -2.13 8.89 -22.63
CA LEU A 250 -0.74 8.79 -23.13
C LEU A 250 -0.36 10.00 -23.99
N LEU A 251 -1.25 10.50 -24.85
CA LEU A 251 -1.03 11.72 -25.63
C LEU A 251 -0.83 12.95 -24.74
N ARG A 252 -1.66 13.09 -23.71
CA ARG A 252 -1.54 14.18 -22.75
C ARG A 252 -0.27 14.05 -21.90
N ALA A 253 0.07 12.84 -21.47
CA ALA A 253 1.30 12.54 -20.73
C ALA A 253 2.54 12.96 -21.53
N ALA A 254 2.56 12.64 -22.82
CA ALA A 254 3.67 13.00 -23.73
C ALA A 254 3.95 14.50 -23.75
N THR A 255 2.93 15.36 -23.59
CA THR A 255 3.11 16.81 -23.50
C THR A 255 3.50 17.33 -22.11
N GLY A 256 3.63 16.45 -21.12
CA GLY A 256 3.92 16.81 -19.72
C GLY A 256 2.70 17.28 -18.93
N ALA A 257 1.50 17.12 -19.47
CA ALA A 257 0.25 17.34 -18.72
C ALA A 257 0.09 16.30 -17.62
N GLY A 258 -0.83 16.56 -16.69
CA GLY A 258 -1.18 15.68 -15.60
C GLY A 258 -1.20 16.39 -14.26
N HIS A 259 -1.73 15.69 -13.24
CA HIS A 259 -1.75 16.18 -11.87
C HIS A 259 -0.35 16.12 -11.26
N ARG A 260 0.03 17.15 -10.50
CA ARG A 260 1.27 17.17 -9.72
C ARG A 260 0.95 17.01 -8.25
N LEU A 261 1.68 16.14 -7.57
CA LEU A 261 1.55 16.01 -6.13
C LEU A 261 2.15 17.25 -5.44
N ARG A 262 1.62 17.55 -4.28
CA ARG A 262 2.15 18.60 -3.41
C ARG A 262 3.40 18.09 -2.70
N ALA A 263 4.43 18.94 -2.63
CA ALA A 263 5.59 18.63 -1.80
C ALA A 263 5.22 18.73 -0.31
N PRO A 264 5.88 17.94 0.57
CA PRO A 264 5.69 18.08 2.00
C PRO A 264 6.04 19.52 2.44
N GLY A 265 5.09 20.20 3.10
CA GLY A 265 5.30 21.56 3.64
C GLY A 265 4.76 22.71 2.79
N ASP A 266 4.24 22.49 1.60
CA ASP A 266 3.71 23.55 0.72
C ASP A 266 2.36 24.13 1.18
N ASP A 267 1.63 23.42 2.04
CA ASP A 267 0.31 23.79 2.56
C ASP A 267 0.18 23.44 4.06
N ALA A 268 -1.07 23.45 4.56
CA ALA A 268 -1.36 22.97 5.91
C ALA A 268 -0.77 21.58 6.16
N PRO A 269 -0.31 21.27 7.40
CA PRO A 269 0.34 20.01 7.70
C PRO A 269 -0.54 18.82 7.30
N PRO A 270 0.05 17.70 6.83
CA PRO A 270 -0.68 16.47 6.54
C PRO A 270 -1.58 16.05 7.71
N ALA A 271 -2.67 15.38 7.42
CA ALA A 271 -3.68 15.04 8.45
C ALA A 271 -3.08 14.40 9.70
N HIS A 272 -2.16 13.44 9.54
CA HIS A 272 -1.50 12.75 10.66
C HIS A 272 -0.56 13.64 11.50
N LEU A 273 -0.18 14.84 11.01
CA LEU A 273 0.66 15.82 11.73
C LEU A 273 -0.15 17.01 12.27
N ARG A 274 -1.44 17.08 12.01
CA ARG A 274 -2.29 18.15 12.57
C ARG A 274 -2.42 18.00 14.08
N PRO A 275 -2.63 19.11 14.81
CA PRO A 275 -2.76 19.09 16.26
C PRO A 275 -3.87 18.14 16.72
N PHE A 276 -3.63 17.44 17.81
CA PHE A 276 -4.66 16.67 18.52
C PHE A 276 -5.77 17.60 19.02
N PRO A 277 -7.05 17.17 19.01
CA PRO A 277 -8.17 18.10 19.28
C PRO A 277 -8.33 18.57 20.72
N TRP A 278 -7.38 18.34 21.59
CA TRP A 278 -7.34 18.87 22.97
C TRP A 278 -6.04 19.58 23.26
N ASP A 279 -6.16 20.66 24.03
CA ASP A 279 -5.02 21.25 24.74
C ASP A 279 -4.82 20.44 26.04
N LEU A 280 -3.78 19.63 26.05
CA LEU A 280 -3.46 18.71 27.14
C LEU A 280 -2.17 19.16 27.84
N PRO A 281 -2.04 18.94 29.16
CA PRO A 281 -0.80 19.18 29.87
C PRO A 281 0.37 18.49 29.19
N GLU A 282 1.51 19.17 29.13
CA GLU A 282 2.75 18.52 28.70
C GLU A 282 3.19 17.53 29.77
N LEU A 283 3.46 16.30 29.33
CA LEU A 283 4.03 15.25 30.14
C LEU A 283 5.38 14.83 29.58
N PRO A 284 6.38 14.57 30.42
CA PRO A 284 7.65 14.03 29.98
C PRO A 284 7.45 12.72 29.21
N ARG A 285 8.07 12.62 28.06
CA ARG A 285 8.12 11.40 27.27
C ARG A 285 9.29 10.56 27.75
N ASP A 286 9.02 9.40 28.33
CA ASP A 286 10.03 8.41 28.69
C ASP A 286 10.21 7.38 27.56
N ARG A 287 11.26 7.55 26.76
CA ARG A 287 11.53 6.70 25.58
C ARG A 287 12.37 5.49 25.95
N ARG A 288 11.83 4.29 25.64
CA ARG A 288 12.47 3.00 25.87
C ARG A 288 12.40 2.14 24.61
N GLY A 289 13.44 2.17 23.80
CA GLY A 289 13.48 1.45 22.54
C GLY A 289 12.29 1.82 21.62
N PRO A 290 11.40 0.86 21.27
CA PRO A 290 10.23 1.14 20.43
C PRO A 290 9.04 1.74 21.20
N VAL A 291 9.12 1.89 22.53
CA VAL A 291 8.02 2.36 23.37
C VAL A 291 8.30 3.77 23.90
N ASP A 292 7.30 4.63 23.87
CA ASP A 292 7.28 5.90 24.60
C ASP A 292 6.18 5.84 25.70
N LEU A 293 6.53 6.16 26.95
CA LEU A 293 5.62 6.18 28.09
C LEU A 293 5.29 7.62 28.52
N TYR A 294 4.05 7.85 28.86
CA TYR A 294 3.50 9.09 29.44
C TYR A 294 2.87 8.71 30.78
N VAL A 295 3.61 8.96 31.86
CA VAL A 295 3.24 8.52 33.21
C VAL A 295 2.64 9.70 33.97
N PRO A 296 1.42 9.58 34.53
CA PRO A 296 0.84 10.63 35.35
C PRO A 296 1.57 10.73 36.69
N ASP A 297 1.49 11.91 37.31
CA ASP A 297 2.05 12.15 38.65
C ASP A 297 1.43 11.22 39.70
N GLY A 298 2.19 10.89 40.74
CA GLY A 298 1.78 10.10 41.90
C GLY A 298 2.53 8.78 42.03
N GLU A 299 2.31 8.09 43.13
CA GLU A 299 3.05 6.86 43.50
C GLU A 299 2.30 5.58 43.10
N GLY A 300 3.04 4.49 42.95
CA GLY A 300 2.56 3.14 42.67
C GLY A 300 2.28 2.80 41.20
N PRO A 301 2.13 1.49 40.90
CA PRO A 301 1.81 1.03 39.56
C PRO A 301 0.37 1.39 39.18
N ARG A 302 0.16 1.74 37.90
CA ARG A 302 -1.13 2.17 37.34
C ARG A 302 -1.51 1.32 36.15
N PRO A 303 -2.82 1.13 35.90
CA PRO A 303 -3.26 0.53 34.64
C PRO A 303 -2.73 1.32 33.46
N ALA A 304 -2.55 0.66 32.32
CA ALA A 304 -2.04 1.30 31.11
C ALA A 304 -2.91 1.09 29.88
N VAL A 305 -2.88 2.07 28.99
CA VAL A 305 -3.40 1.96 27.62
C VAL A 305 -2.24 2.04 26.65
N VAL A 306 -2.10 1.02 25.81
CA VAL A 306 -1.08 0.95 24.75
C VAL A 306 -1.70 1.30 23.41
N PHE A 307 -1.25 2.39 22.81
CA PHE A 307 -1.72 2.88 21.52
C PHE A 307 -0.83 2.38 20.41
N VAL A 308 -1.44 1.68 19.45
CA VAL A 308 -0.78 1.00 18.33
C VAL A 308 -1.21 1.69 17.03
N HIS A 309 -0.27 2.34 16.35
CA HIS A 309 -0.57 3.09 15.13
C HIS A 309 -1.06 2.21 13.97
N GLY A 310 -1.70 2.83 12.99
CA GLY A 310 -2.10 2.20 11.74
C GLY A 310 -0.92 2.00 10.78
N GLY A 311 -1.24 1.65 9.56
CA GLY A 311 -0.28 1.45 8.49
C GLY A 311 -0.91 0.72 7.30
N PRO A 312 -0.10 0.41 6.28
CA PRO A 312 1.37 0.55 6.21
C PRO A 312 1.85 2.00 6.23
N VAL A 313 3.01 2.21 6.90
CA VAL A 313 3.70 3.50 6.94
C VAL A 313 5.15 3.30 6.45
N PRO A 314 5.62 4.07 5.45
CA PRO A 314 6.97 3.94 4.93
C PRO A 314 8.05 3.96 6.02
N ALA A 315 9.07 3.12 5.88
CA ALA A 315 10.15 3.01 6.88
C ALA A 315 10.91 4.33 7.12
N GLY A 316 10.96 5.18 6.09
CA GLY A 316 11.58 6.50 6.13
C GLY A 316 10.72 7.62 6.69
N ALA A 317 9.45 7.37 7.04
CA ALA A 317 8.52 8.40 7.53
C ALA A 317 9.08 9.20 8.72
N ARG A 318 8.89 10.52 8.67
CA ARG A 318 9.31 11.46 9.73
C ARG A 318 8.25 12.55 9.93
N PRO A 319 7.85 12.85 11.18
CA PRO A 319 8.18 12.11 12.40
C PRO A 319 7.70 10.65 12.38
N ARG A 320 8.22 9.80 13.24
CA ARG A 320 7.78 8.40 13.34
C ARG A 320 6.35 8.31 13.87
N PRO A 321 5.57 7.25 13.54
CA PRO A 321 4.17 7.13 13.94
C PRO A 321 3.91 7.36 15.45
N ARG A 322 4.74 6.79 16.33
CA ARG A 322 4.61 7.00 17.79
C ARG A 322 4.77 8.48 18.23
N GLU A 323 5.28 9.33 17.35
CA GLU A 323 5.48 10.77 17.60
C GLU A 323 4.35 11.62 17.01
N TRP A 324 3.41 11.02 16.30
CA TRP A 324 2.28 11.75 15.71
C TRP A 324 1.38 12.36 16.78
N PRO A 325 0.87 13.58 16.56
CA PRO A 325 0.03 14.27 17.51
C PRO A 325 -1.15 13.44 18.02
N THR A 326 -1.75 12.59 17.17
CA THR A 326 -2.84 11.69 17.56
C THR A 326 -2.39 10.70 18.63
N LEU A 327 -1.27 9.99 18.42
CA LEU A 327 -0.78 8.96 19.34
C LEU A 327 -0.33 9.58 20.67
N VAL A 328 0.48 10.66 20.57
CA VAL A 328 0.93 11.44 21.74
C VAL A 328 -0.25 12.03 22.49
N GLY A 329 -1.24 12.55 21.76
CA GLY A 329 -2.47 13.13 22.34
C GLY A 329 -3.28 12.11 23.11
N TYR A 330 -3.55 10.94 22.56
CA TYR A 330 -4.25 9.86 23.27
C TYR A 330 -3.47 9.37 24.50
N ALA A 331 -2.16 9.21 24.39
CA ALA A 331 -1.34 8.78 25.52
C ALA A 331 -1.36 9.82 26.67
N ARG A 332 -1.26 11.11 26.36
CA ARG A 332 -1.43 12.20 27.35
C ARG A 332 -2.86 12.26 27.90
N LEU A 333 -3.87 12.07 27.04
CA LEU A 333 -5.27 12.06 27.47
C LEU A 333 -5.55 10.90 28.47
N ALA A 334 -5.00 9.71 28.21
CA ALA A 334 -5.06 8.60 29.15
C ALA A 334 -4.37 8.95 30.49
N ALA A 335 -3.26 9.67 30.44
CA ALA A 335 -2.57 10.10 31.65
C ALA A 335 -3.39 11.12 32.48
N THR A 336 -4.22 11.97 31.87
CA THR A 336 -5.14 12.85 32.60
C THR A 336 -6.24 12.09 33.34
N GLU A 337 -6.53 10.86 32.92
CA GLU A 337 -7.48 9.94 33.61
C GLU A 337 -6.76 9.03 34.63
N GLY A 338 -5.49 9.29 34.93
CA GLY A 338 -4.70 8.54 35.93
C GLY A 338 -4.10 7.22 35.42
N LEU A 339 -4.12 6.95 34.13
CA LEU A 339 -3.54 5.76 33.51
C LEU A 339 -2.13 6.05 32.99
N VAL A 340 -1.30 5.03 32.79
CA VAL A 340 -0.10 5.17 31.96
C VAL A 340 -0.52 5.12 30.49
N GLY A 341 -0.25 6.18 29.73
CA GLY A 341 -0.36 6.16 28.27
C GLY A 341 0.94 5.67 27.65
N ALA A 342 0.87 4.68 26.76
CA ALA A 342 2.03 4.17 26.03
C ALA A 342 1.80 4.22 24.53
N THR A 343 2.82 4.55 23.75
CA THR A 343 2.80 4.40 22.28
C THR A 343 3.87 3.40 21.84
N VAL A 344 3.52 2.54 20.90
CA VAL A 344 4.42 1.50 20.40
C VAL A 344 4.72 1.72 18.94
N GLU A 345 5.99 1.69 18.58
CA GLU A 345 6.46 1.67 17.21
C GLU A 345 6.54 0.23 16.71
N HIS A 346 6.05 -0.02 15.49
CA HIS A 346 6.16 -1.31 14.82
C HIS A 346 6.50 -1.13 13.33
N ARG A 347 6.95 -2.20 12.69
CA ARG A 347 7.47 -2.18 11.32
C ARG A 347 6.45 -2.64 10.28
N LEU A 348 5.20 -2.16 10.37
CA LEU A 348 4.23 -2.33 9.29
C LEU A 348 4.54 -1.29 8.20
N HIS A 349 5.55 -1.58 7.38
CA HIS A 349 5.98 -0.69 6.30
C HIS A 349 5.37 -1.07 4.96
N ASP A 350 4.97 -2.30 4.81
CA ASP A 350 4.30 -2.89 3.66
C ASP A 350 3.21 -3.85 4.13
N ILE A 351 2.25 -4.18 3.26
CA ILE A 351 1.20 -5.16 3.54
C ILE A 351 1.79 -6.55 3.89
N ALA A 352 2.96 -6.89 3.39
CA ALA A 352 3.66 -8.14 3.73
C ALA A 352 4.25 -8.15 5.15
N ASP A 353 4.28 -7.03 5.85
CA ASP A 353 4.96 -6.90 7.14
C ASP A 353 4.09 -7.20 8.36
N TYR A 354 2.83 -7.63 8.19
CA TYR A 354 1.92 -7.86 9.32
C TYR A 354 2.46 -8.83 10.37
N GLU A 355 3.13 -9.92 9.97
CA GLU A 355 3.78 -10.86 10.91
C GLU A 355 4.86 -10.17 11.74
N ARG A 356 5.68 -9.36 11.10
CA ARG A 356 6.73 -8.59 11.77
C ARG A 356 6.13 -7.54 12.70
N ALA A 357 5.11 -6.84 12.25
CA ALA A 357 4.43 -5.83 13.05
C ALA A 357 3.74 -6.44 14.27
N ALA A 358 3.11 -7.61 14.14
CA ALA A 358 2.51 -8.33 15.26
C ALA A 358 3.55 -8.70 16.33
N ALA A 359 4.72 -9.21 15.91
CA ALA A 359 5.83 -9.52 16.81
C ALA A 359 6.39 -8.26 17.51
N ASP A 360 6.51 -7.14 16.77
CA ASP A 360 6.95 -5.85 17.33
C ASP A 360 5.96 -5.32 18.37
N VAL A 361 4.65 -5.38 18.09
CA VAL A 361 3.60 -4.95 19.02
C VAL A 361 3.61 -5.83 20.27
N ALA A 362 3.67 -7.15 20.14
CA ALA A 362 3.74 -8.06 21.27
C ALA A 362 4.96 -7.76 22.16
N SER A 363 6.14 -7.57 21.55
CA SER A 363 7.36 -7.20 22.27
C SER A 363 7.22 -5.85 22.99
N GLY A 364 6.62 -4.85 22.32
CA GLY A 364 6.38 -3.53 22.92
C GLY A 364 5.41 -3.57 24.09
N VAL A 365 4.34 -4.37 23.99
CA VAL A 365 3.38 -4.59 25.07
C VAL A 365 4.02 -5.23 26.29
N GLU A 366 4.84 -6.27 26.10
CA GLU A 366 5.59 -6.90 27.19
C GLU A 366 6.57 -5.93 27.86
N GLN A 367 7.20 -5.05 27.09
CA GLN A 367 8.05 -4.00 27.64
C GLN A 367 7.27 -2.99 28.48
N VAL A 368 6.05 -2.61 28.08
CA VAL A 368 5.15 -1.75 28.88
C VAL A 368 4.76 -2.46 30.16
N ARG A 369 4.36 -3.73 30.11
CA ARG A 369 3.94 -4.53 31.25
C ARG A 369 5.05 -4.72 32.30
N ALA A 370 6.30 -4.82 31.84
CA ALA A 370 7.47 -4.98 32.70
C ALA A 370 7.92 -3.67 33.40
N ASP A 371 7.34 -2.51 33.04
CA ASP A 371 7.70 -1.24 33.69
C ASP A 371 7.13 -1.19 35.13
N PRO A 372 7.95 -0.90 36.15
CA PRO A 372 7.50 -0.92 37.56
C PRO A 372 6.41 0.11 37.89
N ARG A 373 6.16 1.09 37.06
CA ARG A 373 5.09 2.10 37.19
C ARG A 373 3.78 1.63 36.59
N VAL A 374 3.78 0.51 35.85
CA VAL A 374 2.62 -0.08 35.18
C VAL A 374 2.10 -1.26 35.98
N ASP A 375 0.79 -1.31 36.20
CA ASP A 375 0.12 -2.51 36.66
C ASP A 375 -0.03 -3.47 35.45
N GLY A 376 0.89 -4.42 35.34
CA GLY A 376 0.98 -5.35 34.22
C GLY A 376 -0.20 -6.29 34.06
N ASP A 377 -1.12 -6.36 35.04
CA ASP A 377 -2.35 -7.16 35.01
C ASP A 377 -3.57 -6.36 34.56
N ARG A 378 -3.42 -5.05 34.31
CA ARG A 378 -4.49 -4.16 33.91
C ARG A 378 -4.07 -3.30 32.72
N ILE A 379 -4.05 -3.93 31.53
CA ILE A 379 -3.66 -3.30 30.27
C ILE A 379 -4.86 -3.26 29.32
N ALA A 380 -5.01 -2.15 28.60
CA ALA A 380 -5.84 -2.05 27.40
C ALA A 380 -4.96 -1.81 26.18
N LEU A 381 -5.36 -2.37 25.05
CA LEU A 381 -4.71 -2.13 23.74
C LEU A 381 -5.66 -1.32 22.87
N TRP A 382 -5.15 -0.26 22.21
CA TRP A 382 -5.95 0.60 21.34
C TRP A 382 -5.29 0.72 19.97
N PHE A 383 -5.94 0.17 18.96
CA PHE A 383 -5.43 0.10 17.59
C PHE A 383 -6.08 1.15 16.69
N PHE A 384 -5.36 1.57 15.64
CA PHE A 384 -5.84 2.55 14.66
C PHE A 384 -5.77 2.01 13.25
N SER A 385 -6.79 2.28 12.40
CA SER A 385 -6.74 2.08 10.95
C SER A 385 -6.28 0.66 10.55
N GLY A 386 -5.29 0.54 9.64
CA GLY A 386 -4.69 -0.73 9.24
C GLY A 386 -4.06 -1.55 10.38
N GLY A 387 -3.74 -0.91 11.53
CA GLY A 387 -3.37 -1.61 12.77
C GLY A 387 -4.49 -2.48 13.32
N GLY A 388 -5.74 -2.28 12.89
CA GLY A 388 -6.88 -3.10 13.28
C GLY A 388 -6.69 -4.59 12.98
N LEU A 389 -6.01 -4.96 11.89
CA LEU A 389 -5.72 -6.37 11.59
C LEU A 389 -4.81 -7.03 12.65
N LEU A 390 -3.97 -6.26 13.34
CA LEU A 390 -3.11 -6.76 14.42
C LEU A 390 -3.89 -7.14 15.69
N THR A 391 -5.19 -6.83 15.78
CA THR A 391 -6.05 -7.28 16.88
C THR A 391 -6.33 -8.78 16.84
N THR A 392 -6.07 -9.45 15.71
CA THR A 392 -6.39 -10.86 15.47
C THR A 392 -5.87 -11.77 16.58
N ASP A 393 -4.58 -11.69 16.93
CA ASP A 393 -3.97 -12.58 17.92
C ASP A 393 -4.56 -12.35 19.33
N TRP A 394 -4.83 -11.08 19.66
CA TRP A 394 -5.41 -10.68 20.95
C TRP A 394 -6.88 -11.05 21.10
N LEU A 395 -7.63 -11.18 19.98
CA LEU A 395 -9.00 -11.68 19.95
C LEU A 395 -9.05 -13.21 19.96
N ALA A 396 -8.11 -13.86 19.27
CA ALA A 396 -8.06 -15.32 19.18
C ALA A 396 -7.67 -15.97 20.51
N GLU A 397 -6.72 -15.37 21.25
CA GLU A 397 -6.23 -15.87 22.53
C GLU A 397 -6.05 -14.71 23.53
N PRO A 398 -7.14 -14.18 24.12
CA PRO A 398 -7.05 -13.05 25.04
C PRO A 398 -6.28 -13.43 26.32
N PRO A 399 -5.13 -12.80 26.61
CA PRO A 399 -4.43 -13.07 27.85
C PRO A 399 -5.17 -12.44 29.06
N ALA A 400 -5.08 -13.05 30.23
CA ALA A 400 -5.82 -12.64 31.42
C ALA A 400 -5.55 -11.20 31.89
N TRP A 401 -4.38 -10.66 31.58
CA TRP A 401 -3.99 -9.29 31.90
C TRP A 401 -4.60 -8.24 30.95
N LEU A 402 -5.10 -8.66 29.76
CA LEU A 402 -5.74 -7.76 28.81
C LEU A 402 -7.18 -7.52 29.23
N ARG A 403 -7.48 -6.31 29.70
CA ARG A 403 -8.77 -5.97 30.26
C ARG A 403 -9.74 -5.36 29.25
N CYS A 404 -9.22 -4.80 28.16
CA CYS A 404 -10.03 -4.20 27.11
C CYS A 404 -9.20 -4.09 25.82
N LEU A 405 -9.86 -4.29 24.68
CA LEU A 405 -9.33 -4.00 23.37
C LEU A 405 -10.15 -2.86 22.75
N ALA A 406 -9.50 -1.81 22.27
CA ALA A 406 -10.16 -0.70 21.58
C ALA A 406 -9.62 -0.56 20.15
N ALA A 407 -10.45 -0.10 19.22
CA ALA A 407 -10.03 0.20 17.87
C ALA A 407 -10.77 1.42 17.30
N ALA A 408 -10.06 2.31 16.62
CA ALA A 408 -10.61 3.50 15.98
C ALA A 408 -10.49 3.40 14.46
N TYR A 409 -11.60 3.57 13.74
CA TYR A 409 -11.71 3.43 12.26
C TYR A 409 -10.86 2.27 11.71
N PRO A 410 -10.98 1.06 12.30
CA PRO A 410 -10.06 -0.03 11.99
C PRO A 410 -10.41 -0.73 10.68
N VAL A 411 -9.37 -1.27 10.04
CA VAL A 411 -9.50 -2.33 9.03
C VAL A 411 -9.58 -3.67 9.78
N LEU A 412 -10.68 -4.42 9.63
CA LEU A 412 -10.95 -5.64 10.42
C LEU A 412 -11.01 -6.94 9.60
N ALA A 413 -10.84 -6.80 8.29
CA ALA A 413 -10.55 -7.91 7.36
C ALA A 413 -9.60 -7.39 6.28
N PRO A 414 -8.78 -8.26 5.65
CA PRO A 414 -7.96 -7.87 4.52
C PRO A 414 -8.80 -7.26 3.40
N LEU A 415 -8.38 -6.09 2.89
CA LEU A 415 -9.05 -5.47 1.76
C LEU A 415 -8.74 -6.25 0.47
N PRO A 416 -9.66 -6.30 -0.50
CA PRO A 416 -9.50 -7.09 -1.72
C PRO A 416 -8.18 -6.82 -2.46
N ALA A 417 -7.78 -5.55 -2.58
CA ALA A 417 -6.56 -5.14 -3.27
C ALA A 417 -5.25 -5.46 -2.51
N TRP A 418 -5.31 -6.02 -1.29
CA TRP A 418 -4.12 -6.27 -0.49
C TRP A 418 -3.46 -7.63 -0.74
N GLY A 419 -4.07 -8.51 -1.53
CA GLY A 419 -3.50 -9.83 -1.82
C GLY A 419 -3.31 -10.72 -0.58
N MET A 420 -4.15 -10.54 0.45
CA MET A 420 -4.05 -11.19 1.76
C MET A 420 -5.19 -12.19 2.03
N ALA A 421 -5.86 -12.71 1.01
CA ALA A 421 -7.06 -13.55 1.18
C ALA A 421 -6.84 -14.78 2.10
N GLY A 422 -5.64 -15.38 2.06
CA GLY A 422 -5.23 -16.50 2.93
C GLY A 422 -4.60 -16.09 4.27
N SER A 423 -4.52 -14.79 4.58
CA SER A 423 -3.85 -14.30 5.78
C SER A 423 -4.56 -14.72 7.06
N ARG A 424 -3.76 -15.02 8.11
CA ARG A 424 -4.28 -15.24 9.46
C ARG A 424 -4.81 -13.94 10.10
N PHE A 425 -4.34 -12.78 9.66
CA PHE A 425 -4.77 -11.47 10.17
C PHE A 425 -6.18 -11.13 9.73
N HIS A 426 -7.17 -11.63 10.48
CA HIS A 426 -8.58 -11.54 10.14
C HIS A 426 -9.45 -11.39 11.40
N PRO A 427 -9.53 -10.20 11.99
CA PRO A 427 -10.30 -9.94 13.21
C PRO A 427 -11.76 -10.40 13.14
N VAL A 428 -12.43 -10.26 11.99
CA VAL A 428 -13.81 -10.74 11.77
C VAL A 428 -13.94 -12.25 12.09
N ARG A 429 -12.91 -13.04 11.79
CA ARG A 429 -12.89 -14.49 12.12
C ARG A 429 -12.50 -14.71 13.59
N ALA A 430 -11.54 -13.93 14.09
CA ALA A 430 -10.97 -14.09 15.42
C ALA A 430 -11.92 -13.67 16.55
N VAL A 431 -12.85 -12.73 16.31
CA VAL A 431 -13.78 -12.23 17.33
C VAL A 431 -14.65 -13.33 17.95
N ALA A 432 -14.83 -14.45 17.23
CA ALA A 432 -15.54 -15.63 17.75
C ALA A 432 -14.86 -16.28 18.97
N GLN A 433 -13.55 -16.05 19.18
CA GLN A 433 -12.76 -16.59 20.28
C GLN A 433 -12.49 -15.53 21.38
N ALA A 434 -12.96 -14.30 21.23
CA ALA A 434 -12.69 -13.21 22.17
C ALA A 434 -13.23 -13.45 23.61
N GLY A 435 -14.15 -14.41 23.78
CA GLY A 435 -14.71 -14.74 25.10
C GLY A 435 -15.34 -13.54 25.76
N ASP A 436 -14.96 -13.28 27.02
CA ASP A 436 -15.45 -12.16 27.82
C ASP A 436 -14.63 -10.87 27.66
N LEU A 437 -13.64 -10.81 26.75
CA LEU A 437 -12.84 -9.63 26.52
C LEU A 437 -13.73 -8.49 26.00
N PRO A 438 -13.81 -7.33 26.70
CA PRO A 438 -14.53 -6.17 26.20
C PRO A 438 -13.81 -5.58 24.97
N VAL A 439 -14.58 -5.31 23.91
CA VAL A 439 -14.10 -4.65 22.69
C VAL A 439 -14.81 -3.32 22.53
N VAL A 440 -14.07 -2.22 22.41
CA VAL A 440 -14.60 -0.86 22.17
C VAL A 440 -14.26 -0.46 20.75
N LEU A 441 -15.25 -0.29 19.89
CA LEU A 441 -15.09 0.02 18.49
C LEU A 441 -15.59 1.42 18.15
N LEU A 442 -14.70 2.32 17.72
CA LEU A 442 -15.07 3.63 17.19
C LEU A 442 -15.26 3.54 15.69
N ARG A 443 -16.51 3.68 15.24
CA ARG A 443 -16.90 3.57 13.84
C ARG A 443 -17.04 4.95 13.20
N ALA A 444 -16.25 5.25 12.18
CA ALA A 444 -16.37 6.45 11.36
C ALA A 444 -17.60 6.32 10.44
N GLY A 445 -18.49 7.31 10.43
CA GLY A 445 -19.72 7.27 9.63
C GLY A 445 -19.52 7.67 8.18
N LEU A 446 -18.40 8.37 7.88
CA LEU A 446 -17.98 8.77 6.54
C LEU A 446 -16.71 8.02 6.09
N GLU A 447 -16.65 6.74 6.45
CA GLU A 447 -15.55 5.84 6.07
C GLU A 447 -15.66 5.44 4.59
N THR A 448 -14.55 4.99 3.99
CA THR A 448 -14.56 4.40 2.65
C THR A 448 -15.38 3.09 2.64
N PRO A 449 -16.11 2.79 1.56
CA PRO A 449 -16.98 1.62 1.51
C PRO A 449 -16.26 0.30 1.85
N GLU A 450 -15.02 0.13 1.37
CA GLU A 450 -14.25 -1.10 1.56
C GLU A 450 -13.92 -1.31 3.05
N ILE A 451 -13.50 -0.27 3.77
CA ILE A 451 -13.22 -0.35 5.21
C ILE A 451 -14.51 -0.48 5.99
N ALA A 452 -15.55 0.30 5.65
CA ALA A 452 -16.86 0.23 6.30
C ALA A 452 -17.43 -1.19 6.26
N THR A 453 -17.32 -1.89 5.12
CA THR A 453 -17.74 -3.29 4.98
C THR A 453 -17.02 -4.19 5.98
N THR A 454 -15.71 -4.06 6.18
CA THR A 454 -14.98 -4.89 7.16
C THR A 454 -15.44 -4.65 8.60
N VAL A 455 -15.84 -3.42 8.92
CA VAL A 455 -16.39 -3.06 10.23
C VAL A 455 -17.78 -3.67 10.44
N GLU A 456 -18.65 -3.62 9.42
CA GLU A 456 -19.99 -4.21 9.48
C GLU A 456 -19.95 -5.73 9.61
N GLU A 457 -19.06 -6.38 8.87
CA GLU A 457 -18.80 -7.82 9.00
C GLU A 457 -18.32 -8.20 10.40
N PHE A 458 -17.44 -7.39 10.99
CA PHE A 458 -16.96 -7.62 12.35
C PHE A 458 -18.08 -7.46 13.38
N VAL A 459 -18.89 -6.42 13.28
CA VAL A 459 -20.04 -6.19 14.16
C VAL A 459 -21.01 -7.37 14.08
N THR A 460 -21.34 -7.79 12.85
CA THR A 460 -22.21 -8.96 12.61
C THR A 460 -21.64 -10.23 13.23
N ALA A 461 -20.34 -10.47 13.08
CA ALA A 461 -19.68 -11.66 13.64
C ALA A 461 -19.63 -11.60 15.17
N ALA A 462 -19.39 -10.44 15.76
CA ALA A 462 -19.40 -10.21 17.22
C ALA A 462 -20.79 -10.46 17.82
N GLU A 463 -21.85 -9.92 17.20
CA GLU A 463 -23.25 -10.12 17.63
C GLU A 463 -23.65 -11.59 17.54
N ALA A 464 -23.31 -12.27 16.46
CA ALA A 464 -23.59 -13.70 16.27
C ALA A 464 -22.96 -14.61 17.35
N ARG A 465 -21.95 -14.13 18.05
CA ARG A 465 -21.22 -14.84 19.12
C ARG A 465 -21.45 -14.26 20.51
N ALA A 466 -22.32 -13.24 20.62
CA ALA A 466 -22.57 -12.51 21.85
C ALA A 466 -21.28 -11.95 22.50
N ALA A 467 -20.30 -11.57 21.67
CA ALA A 467 -19.09 -10.94 22.15
C ALA A 467 -19.39 -9.60 22.83
N ARG A 468 -18.60 -9.23 23.81
CA ARG A 468 -18.79 -7.97 24.57
C ARG A 468 -18.32 -6.77 23.75
N LEU A 469 -19.10 -6.38 22.75
CA LEU A 469 -18.81 -5.25 21.85
C LEU A 469 -19.55 -3.99 22.31
N GLU A 470 -18.79 -2.90 22.51
CA GLU A 470 -19.31 -1.55 22.72
C GLU A 470 -19.00 -0.69 21.49
N LEU A 471 -20.05 -0.34 20.75
CA LEU A 471 -19.94 0.48 19.56
C LEU A 471 -20.07 1.96 19.90
N VAL A 472 -19.10 2.75 19.45
CA VAL A 472 -19.08 4.21 19.57
C VAL A 472 -19.10 4.82 18.18
N ASP A 473 -20.27 5.28 17.75
CA ASP A 473 -20.43 5.92 16.45
C ASP A 473 -19.87 7.34 16.42
N VAL A 474 -19.19 7.68 15.34
CA VAL A 474 -18.77 9.02 14.95
C VAL A 474 -19.45 9.36 13.60
N PRO A 475 -20.75 9.74 13.59
CA PRO A 475 -21.59 9.78 12.38
C PRO A 475 -21.06 10.68 11.26
N HIS A 476 -20.32 11.73 11.63
CA HIS A 476 -19.73 12.70 10.70
C HIS A 476 -18.20 12.60 10.67
N GLY A 477 -17.62 11.51 11.18
CA GLY A 477 -16.19 11.27 11.21
C GLY A 477 -15.72 10.57 9.94
N HIS A 478 -14.66 11.08 9.35
CA HIS A 478 -13.89 10.41 8.30
C HIS A 478 -12.81 9.51 8.91
N HIS A 479 -12.13 8.77 8.07
CA HIS A 479 -10.93 8.02 8.49
C HIS A 479 -9.88 8.97 9.07
N GLY A 480 -9.41 8.73 10.30
CA GLY A 480 -8.52 9.65 11.02
C GLY A 480 -9.21 10.90 11.57
N PHE A 481 -10.46 10.81 11.94
CA PHE A 481 -11.34 11.91 12.36
C PHE A 481 -10.75 12.83 13.44
N GLU A 482 -9.78 12.38 14.23
CA GLU A 482 -9.15 13.20 15.27
C GLU A 482 -8.49 14.46 14.71
N THR A 483 -7.95 14.34 13.52
CA THR A 483 -7.14 15.39 12.88
C THR A 483 -7.71 15.85 11.54
N VAL A 484 -8.71 15.13 11.02
CA VAL A 484 -9.36 15.44 9.74
C VAL A 484 -10.61 16.28 9.96
N ASP A 485 -11.40 15.94 10.98
CA ASP A 485 -12.69 16.56 11.23
C ASP A 485 -12.66 17.64 12.34
N ALA A 486 -13.71 18.44 12.35
CA ALA A 486 -13.85 19.48 13.35
C ALA A 486 -13.98 18.88 14.78
N PRO A 487 -13.20 19.36 15.75
CA PRO A 487 -13.10 18.77 17.08
C PRO A 487 -14.43 18.64 17.82
N GLU A 488 -15.35 19.57 17.63
CA GLU A 488 -16.68 19.56 18.27
C GLU A 488 -17.54 18.37 17.84
N LYS A 489 -17.27 17.81 16.66
CA LYS A 489 -18.00 16.64 16.14
C LYS A 489 -17.42 15.31 16.63
N THR A 490 -16.13 15.26 16.95
CA THR A 490 -15.41 14.02 17.23
C THR A 490 -15.06 13.82 18.70
N ARG A 491 -14.73 14.90 19.44
CA ARG A 491 -14.39 14.85 20.86
C ARG A 491 -15.39 14.08 21.75
N PRO A 492 -16.73 14.23 21.62
CA PRO A 492 -17.66 13.50 22.46
C PRO A 492 -17.51 11.99 22.34
N ALA A 493 -17.35 11.47 21.12
CA ALA A 493 -17.17 10.04 20.86
C ALA A 493 -15.82 9.53 21.39
N MET A 494 -14.73 10.25 21.12
CA MET A 494 -13.39 9.93 21.64
C MET A 494 -13.38 9.88 23.17
N ARG A 495 -14.00 10.86 23.84
CA ARG A 495 -14.11 10.89 25.30
C ARG A 495 -14.96 9.75 25.84
N ARG A 496 -16.07 9.41 25.17
CA ARG A 496 -16.90 8.26 25.52
C ARG A 496 -16.09 6.97 25.46
N ALA A 497 -15.40 6.73 24.34
CA ALA A 497 -14.58 5.53 24.17
C ALA A 497 -13.49 5.42 25.24
N LEU A 498 -12.76 6.51 25.53
CA LEU A 498 -11.74 6.48 26.57
C LEU A 498 -12.33 6.17 27.95
N ARG A 499 -13.46 6.78 28.31
CA ARG A 499 -14.15 6.48 29.60
C ARG A 499 -14.57 5.02 29.68
N THR A 500 -15.06 4.42 28.60
CA THR A 500 -15.36 3.00 28.55
C THR A 500 -14.10 2.16 28.84
N VAL A 501 -12.98 2.46 28.18
CA VAL A 501 -11.70 1.78 28.42
C VAL A 501 -11.24 1.95 29.87
N VAL A 502 -11.33 3.18 30.44
CA VAL A 502 -11.01 3.44 31.85
C VAL A 502 -11.86 2.57 32.78
N THR A 503 -13.16 2.45 32.51
CA THR A 503 -14.05 1.62 33.31
C THR A 503 -13.60 0.15 33.33
N HIS A 504 -13.23 -0.42 32.18
CA HIS A 504 -12.74 -1.80 32.11
C HIS A 504 -11.37 -2.00 32.77
N LEU A 505 -10.53 -0.97 32.82
CA LEU A 505 -9.23 -1.03 33.50
C LEU A 505 -9.33 -0.85 35.03
N THR A 506 -10.38 -0.24 35.51
CA THR A 506 -10.54 0.09 36.96
C THR A 506 -11.58 -0.79 37.70
N ALA A 507 -12.35 -1.58 36.93
CA ALA A 507 -13.21 -2.63 37.44
C ALA A 507 -12.39 -3.85 37.86
#